data_76fdba3907aae052bb61bb6781931d60
#
_entry.id   76fdba3907aae052bb61bb6781931d60
#
_cell.length_a   1.000
_cell.length_b   1.000
_cell.length_c   1.000
_cell.angle_alpha   90.00
_cell.angle_beta   90.00
_cell.angle_gamma   90.00
#
_symmetry.space_group_name_H-M   'P 1'
#
loop_
_entity.id
_entity.type
_entity.pdbx_description
1 polymer ?
#
loop_
_entity_poly.entity_id
_entity_poly.type
_entity_poly.pdbx_seq_one_letter_code
_entity_poly.pdbx_strand_id
1 'polypeptide(L)'
;MRKALSLVILTMVSGSAFAADSVPVESVKALAALDNNGGWPPIFDNTPTPLMRRYFSPAFNQAWAAAMKHNKDFPVFDADPLTGEQNGGGIKSVSAEMEAPNRVAAKMTLHDGSERSVEFLMIHSAAGEWFINDIIYPHQKSLRVVLDEAGR
;
A
#
# COMPACT_ATOMS: atom_id res chain seq x y z
N MET A 1 55.30 -16.04 -37.22
CA MET A 1 53.90 -15.59 -37.35
C MET A 1 53.11 -16.16 -36.20
N ARG A 2 52.79 -15.36 -35.17
CA ARG A 2 51.95 -15.76 -34.03
C ARG A 2 50.60 -15.13 -34.23
N LYS A 3 49.55 -15.96 -34.42
CA LYS A 3 48.15 -15.51 -34.48
C LYS A 3 47.63 -15.37 -33.07
N ALA A 4 47.31 -14.12 -32.68
CA ALA A 4 46.62 -13.84 -31.45
C ALA A 4 45.13 -14.18 -31.61
N LEU A 5 44.61 -15.07 -30.78
CA LEU A 5 43.20 -15.41 -30.69
C LEU A 5 42.55 -14.49 -29.66
N SER A 6 41.76 -13.50 -30.11
CA SER A 6 41.00 -12.64 -29.24
C SER A 6 39.74 -13.40 -28.76
N LEU A 7 39.70 -13.70 -27.47
CA LEU A 7 38.55 -14.25 -26.79
C LEU A 7 37.61 -13.10 -26.42
N VAL A 8 36.50 -13.01 -27.13
CA VAL A 8 35.39 -12.07 -26.76
C VAL A 8 34.57 -12.76 -25.69
N ILE A 9 34.67 -12.27 -24.44
CA ILE A 9 33.81 -12.72 -23.34
C ILE A 9 32.53 -11.90 -23.44
N LEU A 10 31.47 -12.54 -23.92
CA LEU A 10 30.10 -11.98 -23.90
C LEU A 10 29.54 -12.17 -22.50
N THR A 11 29.62 -11.15 -21.65
CA THR A 11 28.94 -11.14 -20.36
C THR A 11 27.44 -10.92 -20.58
N MET A 12 26.67 -12.00 -20.49
CA MET A 12 25.21 -11.90 -20.36
C MET A 12 24.87 -11.28 -19.02
N VAL A 13 24.47 -10.03 -19.04
CA VAL A 13 23.80 -9.38 -17.91
C VAL A 13 22.38 -9.93 -17.87
N SER A 14 22.17 -10.97 -17.07
CA SER A 14 20.83 -11.45 -16.72
C SER A 14 20.18 -10.39 -15.82
N GLY A 15 19.53 -9.41 -16.43
CA GLY A 15 18.70 -8.44 -15.71
C GLY A 15 17.55 -9.20 -15.04
N SER A 16 17.57 -9.22 -13.72
CA SER A 16 16.54 -9.85 -12.89
C SER A 16 15.21 -9.12 -13.10
N ALA A 17 14.34 -9.66 -13.94
CA ALA A 17 12.95 -9.18 -14.10
C ALA A 17 12.11 -9.32 -12.81
N PHE A 18 12.64 -10.00 -11.78
CA PHE A 18 11.97 -10.22 -10.49
C PHE A 18 11.96 -9.03 -9.53
N ALA A 19 12.74 -7.98 -9.78
CA ALA A 19 12.84 -6.86 -8.84
C ALA A 19 11.64 -5.87 -8.93
N ALA A 20 10.98 -5.79 -10.08
CA ALA A 20 9.89 -4.81 -10.28
C ALA A 20 8.58 -5.22 -9.59
N ASP A 21 8.25 -6.51 -9.54
CA ASP A 21 7.02 -7.02 -8.92
C ASP A 21 7.11 -7.14 -7.39
N SER A 22 8.31 -7.22 -6.83
CA SER A 22 8.50 -7.33 -5.37
C SER A 22 8.27 -6.01 -4.63
N VAL A 23 8.54 -4.88 -5.25
CA VAL A 23 8.47 -3.57 -4.60
C VAL A 23 7.05 -3.22 -4.10
N PRO A 24 5.95 -3.39 -4.88
CA PRO A 24 4.60 -3.16 -4.39
C PRO A 24 4.23 -4.06 -3.20
N VAL A 25 4.56 -5.35 -3.28
CA VAL A 25 4.30 -6.32 -2.21
C VAL A 25 5.05 -5.96 -0.94
N GLU A 26 6.33 -5.65 -1.03
CA GLU A 26 7.15 -5.25 0.13
C GLU A 26 6.69 -3.92 0.72
N SER A 27 6.21 -2.98 -0.10
CA SER A 27 5.63 -1.72 0.35
C SER A 27 4.36 -1.95 1.19
N VAL A 28 3.46 -2.83 0.74
CA VAL A 28 2.24 -3.21 1.48
C VAL A 28 2.60 -3.91 2.80
N LYS A 29 3.54 -4.85 2.79
CA LYS A 29 4.00 -5.52 4.01
C LYS A 29 4.64 -4.56 5.01
N ALA A 30 5.47 -3.63 4.54
CA ALA A 30 6.10 -2.62 5.38
C ALA A 30 5.06 -1.68 6.01
N LEU A 31 4.04 -1.26 5.24
CA LEU A 31 2.94 -0.46 5.75
C LEU A 31 2.15 -1.23 6.81
N ALA A 32 1.76 -2.48 6.56
CA ALA A 32 1.03 -3.32 7.49
C ALA A 32 1.83 -3.57 8.80
N ALA A 33 3.15 -3.69 8.72
CA ALA A 33 4.01 -3.87 9.89
C ALA A 33 4.03 -2.65 10.83
N LEU A 34 3.65 -1.46 10.35
CA LEU A 34 3.54 -0.25 11.19
C LEU A 34 2.30 -0.29 12.08
N ASP A 35 1.29 -1.09 11.75
CA ASP A 35 0.07 -1.28 12.54
C ASP A 35 0.19 -2.36 13.64
N ASN A 36 1.38 -2.67 14.06
CA ASN A 36 1.70 -3.80 14.92
C ASN A 36 1.19 -3.70 16.38
N ASN A 37 0.69 -2.55 16.85
CA ASN A 37 0.45 -2.29 18.26
C ASN A 37 -1.00 -2.04 18.66
N GLY A 38 -1.98 -2.36 17.81
CA GLY A 38 -3.41 -2.26 18.15
C GLY A 38 -3.92 -0.86 18.43
N GLY A 39 -3.17 0.15 18.01
CA GLY A 39 -3.58 1.53 18.00
C GLY A 39 -3.64 2.05 16.56
N TRP A 40 -4.27 3.18 16.36
CA TRP A 40 -4.13 3.93 15.11
C TRP A 40 -2.65 4.02 14.78
N PRO A 41 -2.20 3.44 13.66
CA PRO A 41 -0.81 3.61 13.31
C PRO A 41 -0.56 5.10 13.15
N PRO A 42 0.61 5.63 13.52
CA PRO A 42 0.96 7.04 13.34
C PRO A 42 1.01 7.46 11.86
N ILE A 43 0.48 6.62 10.98
CA ILE A 43 0.36 6.84 9.55
C ILE A 43 -0.78 7.80 9.26
N PHE A 44 -1.96 7.57 9.85
CA PHE A 44 -3.18 8.32 9.58
C PHE A 44 -3.41 9.39 10.64
N ASP A 45 -3.65 10.62 10.18
CA ASP A 45 -4.00 11.76 11.00
C ASP A 45 -4.94 12.66 10.17
N ASN A 46 -5.54 13.68 10.79
CA ASN A 46 -6.41 14.64 10.11
C ASN A 46 -5.74 15.35 8.91
N THR A 47 -4.43 15.42 8.90
CA THR A 47 -3.64 15.88 7.76
C THR A 47 -2.67 14.79 7.30
N PRO A 48 -2.38 14.68 5.99
CA PRO A 48 -1.45 13.70 5.50
C PRO A 48 -0.08 13.78 6.17
N THR A 49 0.28 12.72 6.89
CA THR A 49 1.57 12.60 7.58
C THR A 49 2.72 12.35 6.59
N PRO A 50 3.99 12.46 7.00
CA PRO A 50 5.11 12.03 6.18
C PRO A 50 5.04 10.57 5.75
N LEU A 51 4.50 9.68 6.61
CA LEU A 51 4.30 8.26 6.28
C LEU A 51 3.21 8.08 5.23
N MET A 52 2.08 8.80 5.34
CA MET A 52 1.06 8.78 4.29
C MET A 52 1.65 9.22 2.94
N ARG A 53 2.44 10.29 2.91
CA ARG A 53 3.07 10.76 1.67
C ARG A 53 4.09 9.78 1.09
N ARG A 54 4.69 8.94 1.93
CA ARG A 54 5.63 7.90 1.50
C ARG A 54 4.94 6.71 0.84
N TYR A 55 3.80 6.28 1.37
CA TYR A 55 3.13 5.06 0.91
C TYR A 55 1.97 5.32 -0.05
N PHE A 56 1.27 6.45 0.10
CA PHE A 56 0.07 6.76 -0.66
C PHE A 56 0.32 7.81 -1.75
N SER A 57 -0.43 7.70 -2.84
CA SER A 57 -0.32 8.62 -3.97
C SER A 57 -0.66 10.06 -3.58
N PRO A 58 -0.13 11.07 -4.30
CA PRO A 58 -0.53 12.46 -4.10
C PRO A 58 -2.05 12.67 -4.20
N ALA A 59 -2.71 11.98 -5.13
CA ALA A 59 -4.17 12.06 -5.32
C ALA A 59 -4.94 11.46 -4.13
N PHE A 60 -4.44 10.36 -3.54
CA PHE A 60 -5.00 9.80 -2.31
C PHE A 60 -4.85 10.77 -1.14
N ASN A 61 -3.66 11.32 -0.94
CA ASN A 61 -3.39 12.29 0.13
C ASN A 61 -4.26 13.55 0.03
N GLN A 62 -4.55 14.02 -1.20
CA GLN A 62 -5.46 15.15 -1.42
C GLN A 62 -6.90 14.80 -1.05
N ALA A 63 -7.38 13.62 -1.45
CA ALA A 63 -8.73 13.16 -1.08
C ALA A 63 -8.88 13.01 0.43
N TRP A 64 -7.86 12.45 1.10
CA TRP A 64 -7.80 12.35 2.56
C TRP A 64 -7.93 13.72 3.21
N ALA A 65 -7.09 14.67 2.82
CA ALA A 65 -7.10 16.03 3.38
C ALA A 65 -8.44 16.74 3.15
N ALA A 66 -9.05 16.58 1.98
CA ALA A 66 -10.37 17.16 1.68
C ALA A 66 -11.45 16.56 2.57
N ALA A 67 -11.51 15.24 2.69
CA ALA A 67 -12.48 14.54 3.53
C ALA A 67 -12.37 14.95 5.00
N MET A 68 -11.16 15.00 5.56
CA MET A 68 -10.93 15.42 6.95
C MET A 68 -11.28 16.89 7.19
N LYS A 69 -11.05 17.75 6.20
CA LYS A 69 -11.41 19.17 6.29
C LYS A 69 -12.91 19.39 6.33
N HIS A 70 -13.69 18.62 5.57
CA HIS A 70 -15.15 18.74 5.50
C HIS A 70 -15.85 18.13 6.72
N ASN A 71 -15.26 17.12 7.36
CA ASN A 71 -15.89 16.35 8.42
C ASN A 71 -15.18 16.52 9.78
N LYS A 72 -14.95 17.76 10.20
CA LYS A 72 -14.21 18.08 11.43
C LYS A 72 -14.82 17.50 12.71
N ASP A 73 -16.13 17.33 12.73
CA ASP A 73 -16.88 16.93 13.92
C ASP A 73 -17.32 15.45 13.91
N PHE A 74 -17.07 14.74 12.79
CA PHE A 74 -17.47 13.34 12.64
C PHE A 74 -16.34 12.53 11.97
N PRO A 75 -16.13 11.28 12.38
CA PRO A 75 -15.16 10.42 11.72
C PRO A 75 -15.62 10.14 10.29
N VAL A 76 -14.75 10.40 9.32
CA VAL A 76 -14.99 10.08 7.90
C VAL A 76 -14.99 8.57 7.67
N PHE A 77 -14.17 7.87 8.45
CA PHE A 77 -14.00 6.44 8.39
C PHE A 77 -13.93 5.91 9.83
N ASP A 78 -14.97 5.17 10.23
CA ASP A 78 -15.11 4.63 11.59
C ASP A 78 -14.51 3.22 11.69
N ALA A 79 -13.32 3.05 11.14
CA ALA A 79 -12.59 1.80 11.15
C ALA A 79 -11.09 2.05 10.93
N ASP A 80 -10.27 1.03 11.13
CA ASP A 80 -8.87 1.06 10.71
C ASP A 80 -8.79 1.10 9.17
N PRO A 81 -8.17 2.13 8.57
CA PRO A 81 -8.09 2.26 7.13
C PRO A 81 -7.32 1.13 6.43
N LEU A 82 -6.44 0.40 7.11
CA LEU A 82 -5.70 -0.72 6.51
C LEU A 82 -6.51 -2.00 6.44
N THR A 83 -7.40 -2.23 7.39
CA THR A 83 -8.14 -3.48 7.53
C THR A 83 -9.63 -3.36 7.26
N GLY A 84 -10.19 -2.16 7.36
CA GLY A 84 -11.63 -1.91 7.32
C GLY A 84 -12.37 -2.36 8.57
N GLU A 85 -11.67 -2.66 9.67
CA GLU A 85 -12.24 -3.18 10.91
C GLU A 85 -12.23 -2.17 12.04
N GLN A 86 -13.32 -2.15 12.83
CA GLN A 86 -13.45 -1.24 13.96
C GLN A 86 -12.69 -1.71 15.22
N ASN A 87 -12.55 -3.02 15.43
CA ASN A 87 -12.11 -3.58 16.70
C ASN A 87 -11.02 -4.66 16.57
N GLY A 88 -10.31 -4.73 15.45
CA GLY A 88 -9.38 -5.83 15.17
C GLY A 88 -8.09 -5.85 15.99
N GLY A 89 -7.77 -4.80 16.73
CA GLY A 89 -6.63 -4.75 17.63
C GLY A 89 -5.26 -4.65 16.93
N GLY A 90 -5.21 -4.28 15.66
CA GLY A 90 -4.01 -4.15 14.86
C GLY A 90 -3.57 -5.43 14.14
N ILE A 91 -2.61 -5.30 13.23
CA ILE A 91 -2.16 -6.38 12.35
C ILE A 91 -1.02 -7.16 13.02
N LYS A 92 -1.28 -8.44 13.32
CA LYS A 92 -0.29 -9.37 13.88
C LYS A 92 0.65 -9.91 12.81
N SER A 93 0.12 -10.23 11.63
CA SER A 93 0.90 -10.74 10.50
C SER A 93 0.21 -10.45 9.19
N VAL A 94 0.99 -10.36 8.11
CA VAL A 94 0.50 -10.12 6.76
C VAL A 94 1.20 -11.04 5.77
N SER A 95 0.43 -11.62 4.86
CA SER A 95 0.91 -12.19 3.60
C SER A 95 0.37 -11.36 2.45
N ALA A 96 1.18 -11.11 1.44
CA ALA A 96 0.79 -10.31 0.30
C ALA A 96 1.41 -10.85 -0.98
N GLU A 97 0.69 -10.72 -2.09
CA GLU A 97 1.12 -11.15 -3.42
C GLU A 97 0.54 -10.24 -4.50
N MET A 98 1.21 -10.19 -5.64
CA MET A 98 0.67 -9.52 -6.83
C MET A 98 -0.48 -10.36 -7.40
N GLU A 99 -1.68 -9.80 -7.46
CA GLU A 99 -2.83 -10.41 -8.10
C GLU A 99 -2.98 -9.94 -9.56
N ALA A 100 -2.55 -8.71 -9.83
CA ALA A 100 -2.53 -8.08 -11.15
C ALA A 100 -1.36 -7.08 -11.22
N PRO A 101 -0.99 -6.54 -12.39
CA PRO A 101 0.15 -5.63 -12.55
C PRO A 101 0.14 -4.39 -11.65
N ASN A 102 -1.04 -3.98 -11.18
CA ASN A 102 -1.23 -2.82 -10.31
C ASN A 102 -2.06 -3.13 -9.06
N ARG A 103 -2.17 -4.41 -8.66
CA ARG A 103 -2.98 -4.84 -7.54
C ARG A 103 -2.24 -5.83 -6.67
N VAL A 104 -2.15 -5.53 -5.39
CA VAL A 104 -1.59 -6.40 -4.37
C VAL A 104 -2.74 -6.92 -3.51
N ALA A 105 -2.93 -8.24 -3.50
CA ALA A 105 -3.83 -8.90 -2.55
C ALA A 105 -3.06 -9.15 -1.24
N ALA A 106 -3.65 -8.75 -0.12
CA ALA A 106 -3.08 -8.96 1.20
C ALA A 106 -4.07 -9.70 2.10
N LYS A 107 -3.57 -10.72 2.81
CA LYS A 107 -4.26 -11.43 3.87
C LYS A 107 -3.59 -11.09 5.20
N MET A 108 -4.33 -10.50 6.09
CA MET A 108 -3.87 -10.03 7.39
C MET A 108 -4.50 -10.86 8.50
N THR A 109 -3.69 -11.27 9.48
CA THR A 109 -4.17 -11.84 10.74
C THR A 109 -4.10 -10.76 11.80
N LEU A 110 -5.20 -10.47 12.48
CA LEU A 110 -5.27 -9.46 13.52
C LEU A 110 -4.91 -10.05 14.89
N HIS A 111 -4.69 -9.19 15.88
CA HIS A 111 -4.30 -9.65 17.23
C HIS A 111 -5.41 -10.44 17.94
N ASP A 112 -6.68 -10.23 17.59
CA ASP A 112 -7.81 -11.02 18.07
C ASP A 112 -7.92 -12.41 17.40
N GLY A 113 -7.04 -12.70 16.44
CA GLY A 113 -7.00 -13.95 15.68
C GLY A 113 -7.91 -13.97 14.44
N SER A 114 -8.66 -12.91 14.18
CA SER A 114 -9.46 -12.80 12.97
C SER A 114 -8.59 -12.57 11.73
N GLU A 115 -9.11 -12.96 10.56
CA GLU A 115 -8.44 -12.76 9.28
C GLU A 115 -9.19 -11.72 8.42
N ARG A 116 -8.44 -10.90 7.69
CA ARG A 116 -8.96 -9.92 6.73
C ARG A 116 -8.21 -10.06 5.42
N SER A 117 -8.97 -9.98 4.34
CA SER A 117 -8.42 -9.89 2.99
C SER A 117 -8.74 -8.52 2.44
N VAL A 118 -7.74 -7.79 2.01
CA VAL A 118 -7.86 -6.47 1.37
C VAL A 118 -7.00 -6.45 0.12
N GLU A 119 -7.37 -5.59 -0.83
CA GLU A 119 -6.59 -5.37 -2.03
C GLU A 119 -6.09 -3.92 -2.04
N PHE A 120 -4.82 -3.75 -2.39
CA PHE A 120 -4.20 -2.44 -2.56
C PHE A 120 -4.07 -2.14 -4.05
N LEU A 121 -4.76 -1.11 -4.51
CA LEU A 121 -4.60 -0.62 -5.88
C LEU A 121 -3.36 0.26 -5.92
N MET A 122 -2.37 -0.17 -6.70
CA MET A 122 -1.08 0.50 -6.82
C MET A 122 -1.01 1.35 -8.08
N ILE A 123 -0.29 2.46 -8.02
CA ILE A 123 0.09 3.23 -9.19
C ILE A 123 1.59 3.43 -9.25
N HIS A 124 2.10 3.50 -10.47
CA HIS A 124 3.51 3.75 -10.76
C HIS A 124 3.68 5.20 -11.21
N SER A 125 4.54 5.95 -10.52
CA SER A 125 4.84 7.32 -10.91
C SER A 125 5.76 7.38 -12.13
N ALA A 126 5.82 8.54 -12.78
CA ALA A 126 6.77 8.77 -13.87
C ALA A 126 8.24 8.67 -13.42
N ALA A 127 8.51 8.84 -12.13
CA ALA A 127 9.84 8.69 -11.53
C ALA A 127 10.20 7.22 -11.19
N GLY A 128 9.29 6.29 -11.45
CA GLY A 128 9.52 4.86 -11.18
C GLY A 128 9.16 4.41 -9.76
N GLU A 129 8.44 5.22 -9.00
CA GLU A 129 8.02 4.90 -7.64
C GLU A 129 6.62 4.32 -7.61
N TRP A 130 6.38 3.35 -6.71
CA TRP A 130 5.08 2.77 -6.48
C TRP A 130 4.37 3.41 -5.29
N PHE A 131 3.08 3.74 -5.46
CA PHE A 131 2.22 4.29 -4.43
C PHE A 131 0.91 3.54 -4.35
N ILE A 132 0.35 3.44 -3.15
CA ILE A 132 -1.03 2.98 -2.92
C ILE A 132 -1.97 4.12 -3.34
N ASN A 133 -2.92 3.84 -4.22
CA ASN A 133 -3.91 4.82 -4.68
C ASN A 133 -5.31 4.55 -4.12
N ASP A 134 -5.58 3.32 -3.70
CA ASP A 134 -6.83 2.93 -3.05
C ASP A 134 -6.64 1.66 -2.21
N ILE A 135 -7.53 1.44 -1.25
CA ILE A 135 -7.67 0.20 -0.50
C ILE A 135 -9.09 -0.32 -0.72
N ILE A 136 -9.19 -1.55 -1.20
CA ILE A 136 -10.45 -2.19 -1.58
C ILE A 136 -10.77 -3.26 -0.54
N TYR A 137 -11.91 -3.12 0.13
CA TYR A 137 -12.40 -4.05 1.12
C TYR A 137 -13.46 -4.99 0.54
N PRO A 138 -13.51 -6.25 0.96
CA PRO A 138 -14.59 -7.14 0.60
C PRO A 138 -15.95 -6.58 1.05
N HIS A 139 -16.93 -6.55 0.16
CA HIS A 139 -18.31 -6.19 0.46
C HIS A 139 -18.56 -4.76 0.98
N GLN A 140 -17.58 -3.88 0.86
CA GLN A 140 -17.67 -2.46 1.27
C GLN A 140 -17.23 -1.55 0.12
N LYS A 141 -17.51 -0.25 0.25
CA LYS A 141 -16.91 0.76 -0.62
C LYS A 141 -15.39 0.79 -0.38
N SER A 142 -14.62 1.03 -1.43
CA SER A 142 -13.19 1.25 -1.26
C SER A 142 -12.93 2.53 -0.46
N LEU A 143 -11.77 2.61 0.18
CA LEU A 143 -11.39 3.77 0.99
C LEU A 143 -11.43 5.06 0.17
N ARG A 144 -10.94 5.02 -1.08
CA ARG A 144 -10.94 6.18 -1.95
C ARG A 144 -12.35 6.69 -2.27
N VAL A 145 -13.29 5.79 -2.51
CA VAL A 145 -14.70 6.16 -2.74
C VAL A 145 -15.29 6.86 -1.52
N VAL A 146 -15.04 6.35 -0.32
CA VAL A 146 -15.48 6.97 0.94
C VAL A 146 -14.89 8.37 1.09
N LEU A 147 -13.58 8.53 0.84
CA LEU A 147 -12.91 9.83 0.93
C LEU A 147 -13.44 10.84 -0.09
N ASP A 148 -13.67 10.42 -1.33
CA ASP A 148 -14.17 11.28 -2.40
C ASP A 148 -15.62 11.73 -2.16
N GLU A 149 -16.44 10.88 -1.54
CA GLU A 149 -17.81 11.25 -1.12
C GLU A 149 -17.79 12.22 0.07
N ALA A 150 -16.92 11.99 1.05
CA ALA A 150 -16.81 12.80 2.26
C ALA A 150 -16.14 14.18 2.01
N GLY A 151 -15.38 14.31 0.95
CA GLY A 151 -14.66 15.54 0.60
C GLY A 151 -15.46 16.52 -0.29
N ARG A 152 -16.72 16.20 -0.59
CA ARG A 152 -17.62 17.04 -1.39
C ARG A 152 -18.55 17.85 -0.48
#